data_7af6e9f1dd590fdf58d3a8096c20e15b
#
_entry.id   7af6e9f1dd590fdf58d3a8096c20e15b
#
_cell.length_a   1.000
_cell.length_b   1.000
_cell.length_c   1.000
_cell.angle_alpha   90.00
_cell.angle_beta   90.00
_cell.angle_gamma   90.00
#
_symmetry.space_group_name_H-M   'P 1'
#
loop_
_entity.id
_entity.type
_entity.pdbx_description
1 polymer ?
#
loop_
_entity_poly.entity_id
_entity_poly.type
_entity_poly.pdbx_seq_one_letter_code
_entity_poly.pdbx_strand_id
1 'polypeptide(L)' 'MAKRDAIEVEGTVVEPLPNTLFAIELDNGHRVLAHISGKLRMNFIRILPGDRVRVELSPYDLTRGRITYRMR' A
#
# COMPACT_ATOMS: atom_id res chain seq x y z
N MET A 1 -16.96 -8.02 11.52
CA MET A 1 -15.80 -7.31 11.28
C MET A 1 -15.15 -7.69 10.03
N ALA A 2 -15.37 -6.94 9.09
CA ALA A 2 -14.82 -7.23 7.80
C ALA A 2 -13.31 -7.12 7.76
N LYS A 3 -12.77 -6.41 8.71
CA LYS A 3 -11.36 -6.16 8.66
C LYS A 3 -10.47 -7.34 8.90
N ARG A 4 -10.98 -8.35 9.51
CA ARG A 4 -10.16 -9.48 9.82
C ARG A 4 -9.70 -10.24 8.59
N ASP A 5 -10.31 -9.95 7.46
CA ASP A 5 -9.91 -10.62 6.24
C ASP A 5 -8.75 -9.91 5.56
N ALA A 6 -8.39 -8.73 6.03
CA ALA A 6 -7.30 -7.99 5.42
C ALA A 6 -5.99 -8.42 6.03
N ILE A 7 -4.97 -8.50 5.20
CA ILE A 7 -3.63 -8.86 5.65
C ILE A 7 -2.79 -7.59 5.64
N GLU A 8 -2.34 -7.16 6.81
CA GLU A 8 -1.53 -5.95 6.90
C GLU A 8 -0.06 -6.29 6.81
N VAL A 9 0.63 -5.62 5.92
CA VAL A 9 2.07 -5.79 5.76
C VAL A 9 2.70 -4.42 5.56
N GLU A 10 4.00 -4.36 5.71
CA GLU A 10 4.74 -3.13 5.49
C GLU A 10 5.69 -3.30 4.33
N GLY A 11 5.91 -2.22 3.63
CA GLY A 11 6.82 -2.25 2.51
C GLY A 11 7.33 -0.87 2.19
N THR A 12 8.13 -0.80 1.13
CA THR A 12 8.73 0.44 0.68
C THR A 12 8.20 0.78 -0.71
N VAL A 13 7.84 2.03 -0.90
CA VAL A 13 7.36 2.49 -2.19
C VAL A 13 8.52 2.46 -3.17
N VAL A 14 8.35 1.75 -4.29
CA VAL A 14 9.38 1.66 -5.31
C VAL A 14 9.20 2.79 -6.34
N GLU A 15 7.98 2.93 -6.83
CA GLU A 15 7.72 3.96 -7.82
C GLU A 15 6.21 4.20 -7.93
N PRO A 16 5.82 5.40 -8.33
CA PRO A 16 4.42 5.67 -8.60
C PRO A 16 4.07 5.14 -9.99
N LEU A 17 2.82 4.74 -10.13
CA LEU A 17 2.29 4.22 -11.39
C LEU A 17 1.06 5.02 -11.75
N PRO A 18 0.59 4.90 -13.00
CA PRO A 18 -0.63 5.60 -13.40
C PRO A 18 -1.83 5.19 -12.56
N ASN A 19 -2.84 6.04 -12.55
CA ASN A 19 -4.12 5.76 -11.87
C ASN A 19 -3.99 5.63 -10.37
N THR A 20 -3.09 6.43 -9.78
CA THR A 20 -2.88 6.47 -8.33
C THR A 20 -2.46 5.14 -7.74
N LEU A 21 -1.83 4.31 -8.54
CA LEU A 21 -1.25 3.07 -8.06
C LEU A 21 0.21 3.28 -7.73
N PHE A 22 0.72 2.42 -6.87
CA PHE A 22 2.13 2.46 -6.49
C PHE A 22 2.67 1.04 -6.46
N ALA A 23 3.90 0.88 -6.91
CA ALA A 23 4.58 -0.39 -6.77
C ALA A 23 5.24 -0.41 -5.39
N ILE A 24 4.94 -1.40 -4.60
CA ILE A 24 5.43 -1.53 -3.24
C ILE A 24 6.24 -2.82 -3.15
N GLU A 25 7.42 -2.73 -2.58
CA GLU A 25 8.22 -3.92 -2.34
C GLU A 25 8.14 -4.26 -0.86
N LEU A 26 7.64 -5.44 -0.56
CA LEU A 26 7.51 -5.89 0.82
C LEU A 26 8.87 -6.34 1.34
N ASP A 27 8.98 -6.46 2.65
CA ASP A 27 10.25 -6.83 3.26
C ASP A 27 10.73 -8.21 2.84
N ASN A 28 9.82 -9.07 2.43
CA ASN A 28 10.20 -10.40 1.97
C ASN A 28 10.58 -10.42 0.49
N GLY A 29 10.66 -9.27 -0.14
CA GLY A 29 11.03 -9.19 -1.55
C GLY A 29 9.86 -9.29 -2.51
N HIS A 30 8.69 -9.55 -2.02
CA HIS A 30 7.50 -9.66 -2.86
C HIS A 30 7.01 -8.27 -3.26
N ARG A 31 6.54 -8.11 -4.47
CA ARG A 31 6.02 -6.82 -4.93
C ARG A 31 4.53 -6.85 -5.08
N VAL A 32 3.89 -5.75 -4.70
CA VAL A 32 2.44 -5.64 -4.82
C VAL A 32 2.12 -4.29 -5.45
N LEU A 33 0.94 -4.20 -6.02
CA LEU A 33 0.40 -2.94 -6.53
C LEU A 33 -0.61 -2.44 -5.52
N ALA A 34 -0.46 -1.21 -5.10
CA ALA A 34 -1.34 -0.67 -4.08
C ALA A 34 -1.84 0.70 -4.49
N HIS A 35 -3.08 1.01 -4.14
CA HIS A 35 -3.62 2.34 -4.35
C HIS A 35 -3.73 3.04 -3.01
N ILE A 36 -3.90 4.36 -3.04
CA ILE A 36 -4.01 5.14 -1.82
C ILE A 36 -5.41 4.99 -1.27
N SER A 37 -5.51 4.75 0.04
CA SER A 37 -6.81 4.65 0.68
C SER A 37 -7.50 6.03 0.65
N GLY A 38 -8.81 6.03 0.78
CA GLY A 38 -9.55 7.28 0.81
C GLY A 38 -9.13 8.16 1.97
N LYS A 39 -8.78 7.56 3.09
CA LYS A 39 -8.37 8.31 4.26
C LYS A 39 -7.09 9.08 4.00
N LEU A 40 -6.10 8.47 3.37
CA LEU A 40 -4.87 9.16 3.06
C LEU A 40 -5.08 10.23 2.02
N ARG A 41 -5.95 9.96 1.06
CA ARG A 41 -6.26 10.94 0.04
C ARG A 41 -6.91 12.19 0.63
N MET A 42 -7.81 12.00 1.56
CA MET A 42 -8.49 13.11 2.19
C MET A 42 -7.57 13.96 3.05
N ASN A 43 -6.50 13.36 3.54
CA ASN A 43 -5.53 14.08 4.34
C ASN A 43 -4.40 14.65 3.51
N PHE A 44 -4.49 14.54 2.20
CA PHE A 44 -3.50 15.08 1.28
C PHE A 44 -2.09 14.56 1.55
N ILE A 45 -2.00 13.33 1.97
CA ILE A 45 -0.71 12.73 2.25
C ILE A 45 -0.06 12.32 0.95
N ARG A 46 1.17 12.80 0.74
CA ARG A 46 1.90 12.49 -0.46
C ARG A 46 2.77 11.26 -0.26
N ILE A 47 2.72 10.35 -1.21
CA ILE A 47 3.50 9.14 -1.18
C ILE A 47 4.64 9.28 -2.18
N LEU A 48 5.86 9.09 -1.73
CA LEU A 48 7.05 9.26 -2.57
C LEU A 48 7.87 7.98 -2.59
N PRO A 49 8.65 7.76 -3.64
CA PRO A 49 9.54 6.59 -3.67
C PRO A 49 10.46 6.60 -2.46
N GLY A 50 10.64 5.44 -1.88
CA GLY A 50 11.45 5.32 -0.67
C GLY A 50 10.68 5.40 0.62
N ASP A 51 9.44 5.85 0.58
CA ASP A 51 8.63 5.94 1.79
C ASP A 51 8.25 4.55 2.27
N ARG A 52 8.23 4.40 3.59
CA ARG A 52 7.71 3.17 4.19
C ARG A 52 6.22 3.33 4.37
N VAL A 53 5.48 2.32 4.01
CA VAL A 53 4.02 2.38 4.08
C VAL A 53 3.48 1.07 4.63
N ARG A 54 2.28 1.15 5.17
CA ARG A 54 1.54 -0.04 5.58
C ARG A 54 0.47 -0.28 4.53
N VAL A 55 0.36 -1.53 4.11
CA VAL A 55 -0.54 -1.91 3.04
C VAL A 55 -1.46 -3.01 3.53
N GLU A 56 -2.73 -2.92 3.19
CA GLU A 56 -3.67 -4.01 3.40
C GLU A 56 -3.80 -4.78 2.12
N LEU A 57 -3.51 -6.06 2.17
CA LEU A 57 -3.63 -6.92 1.00
C LEU A 57 -4.95 -7.66 1.03
N SER A 58 -5.49 -7.91 -0.15
CA SER A 58 -6.68 -8.75 -0.26
C SER A 58 -6.27 -10.19 -0.06
N PRO A 59 -6.98 -10.95 0.77
CA PRO A 59 -6.67 -12.37 0.89
C PRO A 59 -6.95 -13.14 -0.39
N TYR A 60 -7.73 -12.54 -1.28
CA TYR A 60 -8.04 -13.18 -2.56
C TYR A 60 -7.02 -12.87 -3.64
N ASP A 61 -6.21 -11.84 -3.44
CA ASP A 61 -5.21 -11.46 -4.44
C ASP A 61 -4.08 -10.74 -3.72
N LEU A 62 -3.06 -11.49 -3.37
CA LEU A 62 -1.95 -10.95 -2.59
C LEU A 62 -1.03 -10.05 -3.39
N THR A 63 -1.32 -9.86 -4.68
CA THR A 63 -0.54 -8.95 -5.49
C THR A 63 -1.14 -7.55 -5.51
N ARG A 64 -2.28 -7.36 -4.87
CA ARG A 64 -2.97 -6.08 -4.85
C ARG A 64 -3.30 -5.67 -3.45
N GLY A 65 -3.24 -4.37 -3.21
CA GLY A 65 -3.54 -3.90 -1.87
C GLY A 65 -3.89 -2.43 -1.85
N ARG A 66 -3.97 -1.90 -0.64
CA ARG A 66 -4.33 -0.51 -0.42
C ARG A 66 -3.40 0.06 0.64
N ILE A 67 -2.81 1.21 0.35
CA ILE A 67 -1.94 1.87 1.30
C ILE A 67 -2.83 2.54 2.34
N THR A 68 -2.67 2.15 3.59
CA THR A 68 -3.51 2.67 4.67
C THR A 68 -2.76 3.61 5.59
N TYR A 69 -1.44 3.63 5.51
CA TYR A 69 -0.67 4.45 6.43
C TYR A 69 0.72 4.68 5.86
N ARG A 70 1.20 5.92 5.97
CA ARG A 70 2.55 6.26 5.53
C ARG A 70 3.40 6.45 6.76
N MET A 71 4.47 5.67 6.85
CA MET A 71 5.27 5.65 8.06
C MET A 71 6.54 6.47 7.97
N ARG A 72 6.76 7.07 6.90
CA ARG A 72 7.93 7.86 6.63
C ARG A 72 9.03 7.02 6.04
#